data_a40d876f5913b1a1eb6eaaf81ef4b593
#
_entry.id   a40d876f5913b1a1eb6eaaf81ef4b593
#
_cell.length_a   1.000
_cell.length_b   1.000
_cell.length_c   1.000
_cell.angle_alpha   90.00
_cell.angle_beta   90.00
_cell.angle_gamma   90.00
#
_symmetry.space_group_name_H-M   'P 1'
#
loop_
_entity.id
_entity.type
_entity.pdbx_description
1 polymer ?
#
loop_
_entity_poly.entity_id
_entity_poly.type
_entity_poly.pdbx_seq_one_letter_code
_entity_poly.pdbx_strand_id
1 'polypeptide(L)'
;MSWSGMRSKLENEYLAVSLRGHIQYYAASYNKCPDHEGRAAIRLDGKEIIAGCYYNNWLKAELFPRDARYERRMKEEMAFMDDTAVRLGVFDQRSFYQAFSMFDNQSIEESLASENMLVRIFAILDRRVGKRRLEKIRREIDGEEKTFREFFAIRAAAEGLRAERGGEE
;
A
#
# COMPACT_ATOMS: atom_id res chain seq x y z
N MET A 1 11.67 12.37 9.48
CA MET A 1 12.52 11.33 8.83
C MET A 1 12.67 11.67 7.36
N SER A 2 13.86 11.51 6.77
CA SER A 2 14.08 11.71 5.33
C SER A 2 13.51 10.56 4.50
N TRP A 3 13.29 10.78 3.21
CA TRP A 3 12.86 9.71 2.28
C TRP A 3 13.82 8.52 2.28
N SER A 4 15.13 8.79 2.23
CA SER A 4 16.14 7.73 2.26
C SER A 4 16.09 6.89 3.53
N GLY A 5 15.84 7.51 4.68
CA GLY A 5 15.67 6.81 5.95
C GLY A 5 14.42 5.94 5.98
N MET A 6 13.28 6.47 5.50
CA MET A 6 12.02 5.73 5.42
C MET A 6 12.14 4.55 4.45
N ARG A 7 12.70 4.78 3.27
CA ARG A 7 12.94 3.73 2.28
C ARG A 7 13.84 2.63 2.84
N SER A 8 14.92 3.01 3.53
CA SER A 8 15.82 2.04 4.16
C SER A 8 15.11 1.17 5.18
N LYS A 9 14.27 1.77 6.03
CA LYS A 9 13.45 1.00 6.97
C LYS A 9 12.51 0.03 6.24
N LEU A 10 11.75 0.52 5.25
CA LEU A 10 10.81 -0.30 4.50
C LEU A 10 11.51 -1.48 3.81
N GLU A 11 12.60 -1.23 3.06
CA GLU A 11 13.24 -2.25 2.23
C GLU A 11 14.17 -3.19 3.01
N ASN A 12 14.79 -2.72 4.10
CA ASN A 12 15.82 -3.49 4.80
C ASN A 12 15.40 -3.99 6.20
N GLU A 13 14.54 -3.24 6.91
CA GLU A 13 14.15 -3.61 8.26
C GLU A 13 12.80 -4.33 8.30
N TYR A 14 11.79 -3.78 7.61
CA TYR A 14 10.43 -4.33 7.63
C TYR A 14 10.19 -5.39 6.58
N LEU A 15 10.63 -5.18 5.36
CA LEU A 15 10.32 -6.07 4.26
C LEU A 15 10.72 -7.52 4.55
N ALA A 16 9.81 -8.43 4.23
CA ALA A 16 10.10 -9.86 4.30
C ALA A 16 11.35 -10.24 3.51
N VAL A 17 12.15 -11.13 4.07
CA VAL A 17 13.43 -11.53 3.47
C VAL A 17 13.25 -12.07 2.05
N SER A 18 12.17 -12.81 1.81
CA SER A 18 11.80 -13.37 0.50
C SER A 18 11.49 -12.32 -0.58
N LEU A 19 11.19 -11.08 -0.18
CA LEU A 19 10.85 -9.98 -1.08
C LEU A 19 11.98 -8.95 -1.25
N ARG A 20 13.07 -9.07 -0.49
CA ARG A 20 14.20 -8.15 -0.58
C ARG A 20 14.83 -8.20 -1.96
N GLY A 21 15.09 -7.02 -2.53
CA GLY A 21 15.55 -6.88 -3.91
C GLY A 21 14.45 -6.95 -4.98
N HIS A 22 13.30 -7.50 -4.66
CA HIS A 22 12.14 -7.58 -5.57
C HIS A 22 11.16 -6.42 -5.37
N ILE A 23 10.81 -6.10 -4.13
CA ILE A 23 9.97 -4.93 -3.82
C ILE A 23 10.86 -3.71 -3.60
N GLN A 24 10.48 -2.62 -4.23
CA GLN A 24 11.14 -1.33 -4.14
C GLN A 24 10.09 -0.24 -3.90
N TYR A 25 10.40 0.68 -3.01
CA TYR A 25 9.57 1.85 -2.73
C TYR A 25 10.17 3.08 -3.41
N TYR A 26 9.30 3.91 -3.96
CA TYR A 26 9.69 5.12 -4.66
C TYR A 26 8.84 6.30 -4.20
N ALA A 27 9.47 7.44 -3.99
CA ALA A 27 8.78 8.73 -3.83
C ALA A 27 9.62 9.87 -4.39
N ALA A 28 8.95 10.86 -4.95
CA ALA A 28 9.56 12.09 -5.45
C ALA A 28 8.69 13.29 -5.08
N SER A 29 9.32 14.43 -4.84
CA SER A 29 8.66 15.73 -4.69
C SER A 29 8.83 16.55 -5.95
N TYR A 30 7.78 17.21 -6.39
CA TYR A 30 7.83 18.12 -7.52
C TYR A 30 7.94 19.58 -7.02
N ASN A 31 9.15 19.99 -6.68
CA ASN A 31 9.41 21.34 -6.13
C ASN A 31 8.99 22.50 -7.05
N LYS A 32 8.77 22.23 -8.32
CA LYS A 32 8.30 23.23 -9.31
C LYS A 32 6.78 23.33 -9.40
N CYS A 33 6.04 22.43 -8.77
CA CYS A 33 4.58 22.52 -8.69
C CYS A 33 4.18 23.49 -7.57
N PRO A 34 3.17 24.35 -7.78
CA PRO A 34 2.77 25.36 -6.78
C PRO A 34 2.37 24.76 -5.43
N ASP A 35 1.81 23.55 -5.42
CA ASP A 35 1.37 22.83 -4.25
C ASP A 35 2.44 21.88 -3.67
N HIS A 36 3.63 21.82 -4.30
CA HIS A 36 4.72 20.88 -3.96
C HIS A 36 4.27 19.41 -3.92
N GLU A 37 3.24 19.07 -4.66
CA GLU A 37 2.77 17.69 -4.77
C GLU A 37 3.89 16.80 -5.29
N GLY A 38 3.88 15.56 -4.83
CA GLY A 38 4.85 14.57 -5.23
C GLY A 38 4.19 13.29 -5.69
N ARG A 39 5.00 12.32 -6.05
CA ARG A 39 4.59 11.01 -6.54
C ARG A 39 5.15 9.93 -5.64
N ALA A 40 4.38 8.86 -5.42
CA ALA A 40 4.87 7.65 -4.75
C ALA A 40 4.49 6.40 -5.54
N ALA A 41 5.28 5.35 -5.43
CA ALA A 41 5.03 4.07 -6.08
C ALA A 41 5.62 2.90 -5.30
N ILE A 42 5.05 1.72 -5.51
CA ILE A 42 5.66 0.43 -5.12
C ILE A 42 5.94 -0.34 -6.40
N ARG A 43 7.13 -0.89 -6.51
CA ARG A 43 7.61 -1.65 -7.67
C ARG A 43 7.89 -3.09 -7.28
N LEU A 44 7.57 -3.99 -8.16
CA LEU A 44 7.96 -5.40 -8.12
C LEU A 44 8.87 -5.66 -9.33
N ASP A 45 10.11 -6.09 -9.10
CA ASP A 45 11.12 -6.33 -10.13
C ASP A 45 11.25 -5.15 -11.12
N GLY A 46 11.26 -3.93 -10.58
CA GLY A 46 11.39 -2.70 -11.35
C GLY A 46 10.11 -2.18 -12.02
N LYS A 47 9.03 -2.98 -12.04
CA LYS A 47 7.73 -2.57 -12.59
C LYS A 47 6.82 -2.01 -11.50
N GLU A 48 6.24 -0.84 -11.75
CA GLU A 48 5.27 -0.26 -10.83
C GLU A 48 3.99 -1.09 -10.76
N ILE A 49 3.63 -1.53 -9.55
CA ILE A 49 2.41 -2.28 -9.26
C ILE A 49 1.32 -1.40 -8.67
N ILE A 50 1.69 -0.36 -7.94
CA ILE A 50 0.86 0.81 -7.64
C ILE A 50 1.68 2.08 -7.82
N ALA A 51 1.03 3.15 -8.27
CA ALA A 51 1.64 4.45 -8.42
C ALA A 51 0.61 5.55 -8.21
N GLY A 52 0.92 6.51 -7.37
CA GLY A 52 0.07 7.63 -7.06
C GLY A 52 0.69 8.97 -7.47
N CYS A 53 -0.12 9.78 -8.13
CA CYS A 53 0.08 11.20 -8.35
C CYS A 53 -1.27 11.84 -8.13
N TYR A 54 -1.50 12.39 -6.94
CA TYR A 54 -2.81 12.80 -6.46
C TYR A 54 -3.59 13.63 -7.48
N TYR A 55 -3.04 14.75 -7.87
CA TYR A 55 -3.73 15.73 -8.73
C TYR A 55 -4.13 15.15 -10.08
N ASN A 56 -3.19 14.54 -10.81
CA ASN A 56 -3.45 13.99 -12.14
C ASN A 56 -4.47 12.85 -12.12
N ASN A 57 -4.34 11.95 -11.17
CA ASN A 57 -5.20 10.78 -11.11
C ASN A 57 -6.58 11.13 -10.56
N TRP A 58 -6.66 12.10 -9.66
CA TRP A 58 -7.88 12.61 -9.10
C TRP A 58 -8.77 13.29 -10.15
N LEU A 59 -8.19 14.14 -11.00
CA LEU A 59 -8.89 14.75 -12.13
C LEU A 59 -9.38 13.69 -13.12
N LYS A 60 -8.54 12.71 -13.45
CA LYS A 60 -8.89 11.63 -14.38
C LYS A 60 -9.98 10.70 -13.83
N ALA A 61 -9.98 10.44 -12.55
CA ALA A 61 -10.94 9.55 -11.91
C ALA A 61 -12.29 10.21 -11.66
N GLU A 62 -12.43 11.53 -11.89
CA GLU A 62 -13.65 12.30 -11.67
C GLU A 62 -14.27 12.09 -10.27
N LEU A 63 -13.45 11.80 -9.27
CA LEU A 63 -13.91 11.42 -7.94
C LEU A 63 -14.56 12.57 -7.17
N PHE A 64 -14.23 13.82 -7.54
CA PHE A 64 -14.55 14.96 -6.72
C PHE A 64 -15.98 15.52 -6.84
N PRO A 65 -16.63 15.53 -8.00
CA PRO A 65 -17.94 16.16 -8.06
C PRO A 65 -19.08 15.28 -7.54
N ARG A 66 -18.81 13.98 -7.28
CA ARG A 66 -19.90 12.98 -7.15
C ARG A 66 -20.13 12.44 -5.75
N ASP A 67 -19.21 12.57 -4.82
CA ASP A 67 -19.40 12.09 -3.46
C ASP A 67 -18.90 13.07 -2.40
N ALA A 68 -19.85 13.85 -1.83
CA ALA A 68 -19.56 14.80 -0.75
C ALA A 68 -18.97 14.15 0.51
N ARG A 69 -19.20 12.85 0.73
CA ARG A 69 -18.58 12.10 1.85
C ARG A 69 -17.12 11.86 1.57
N TYR A 70 -16.78 11.50 0.32
CA TYR A 70 -15.38 11.27 -0.10
C TYR A 70 -14.58 12.57 -0.01
N GLU A 71 -15.13 13.67 -0.52
CA GLU A 71 -14.52 15.00 -0.42
C GLU A 71 -14.29 15.41 1.04
N ARG A 72 -15.27 15.17 1.91
CA ARG A 72 -15.17 15.48 3.34
C ARG A 72 -14.10 14.63 4.00
N ARG A 73 -14.09 13.31 3.80
CA ARG A 73 -13.04 12.42 4.34
C ARG A 73 -11.64 12.78 3.85
N MET A 74 -11.49 13.11 2.57
CA MET A 74 -10.21 13.55 2.02
C MET A 74 -9.71 14.87 2.62
N LYS A 75 -10.61 15.80 2.95
CA LYS A 75 -10.27 17.07 3.60
C LYS A 75 -10.00 16.92 5.10
N GLU A 76 -10.78 16.10 5.78
CA GLU A 76 -10.72 15.93 7.23
C GLU A 76 -9.67 14.91 7.65
N GLU A 77 -9.47 13.87 6.82
CA GLU A 77 -8.54 12.78 7.07
C GLU A 77 -7.53 12.67 5.92
N MET A 78 -6.53 13.53 5.89
CA MET A 78 -5.45 13.46 4.85
C MET A 78 -4.73 12.10 4.79
N ALA A 79 -4.89 11.25 5.81
CA ALA A 79 -4.36 9.90 5.86
C ALA A 79 -5.32 8.83 5.34
N PHE A 80 -6.53 9.20 4.92
CA PHE A 80 -7.52 8.22 4.44
C PHE A 80 -7.22 7.78 3.02
N MET A 81 -6.75 6.55 2.89
CA MET A 81 -6.41 5.90 1.63
C MET A 81 -7.12 4.55 1.55
N ASP A 82 -8.37 4.54 1.08
CA ASP A 82 -9.10 3.29 0.84
C ASP A 82 -8.60 2.54 -0.41
N ASP A 83 -9.13 1.35 -0.64
CA ASP A 83 -8.80 0.53 -1.81
C ASP A 83 -9.00 1.28 -3.12
N THR A 84 -10.09 2.04 -3.26
CA THR A 84 -10.41 2.80 -4.47
C THR A 84 -9.38 3.89 -4.73
N ALA A 85 -9.01 4.68 -3.72
CA ALA A 85 -8.01 5.73 -3.85
C ALA A 85 -6.65 5.16 -4.27
N VAL A 86 -6.22 4.06 -3.66
CA VAL A 86 -4.94 3.42 -3.97
C VAL A 86 -4.94 2.82 -5.38
N ARG A 87 -5.98 2.12 -5.80
CA ARG A 87 -6.09 1.55 -7.15
C ARG A 87 -6.11 2.61 -8.25
N LEU A 88 -6.77 3.72 -8.01
CA LEU A 88 -6.84 4.84 -8.95
C LEU A 88 -5.60 5.74 -8.89
N GLY A 89 -4.68 5.50 -7.95
CA GLY A 89 -3.48 6.29 -7.75
C GLY A 89 -3.77 7.70 -7.24
N VAL A 90 -4.87 7.89 -6.50
CA VAL A 90 -5.28 9.16 -5.90
C VAL A 90 -4.59 9.29 -4.53
N PHE A 91 -3.28 9.26 -4.53
CA PHE A 91 -2.42 9.53 -3.39
C PHE A 91 -1.11 10.16 -3.87
N ASP A 92 -0.42 10.83 -2.98
CA ASP A 92 0.86 11.47 -3.25
C ASP A 92 1.95 10.97 -2.29
N GLN A 93 3.12 11.60 -2.35
CA GLN A 93 4.20 11.31 -1.42
C GLN A 93 3.82 11.60 0.04
N ARG A 94 2.99 12.63 0.32
CA ARG A 94 2.60 12.99 1.69
C ARG A 94 1.73 11.91 2.30
N SER A 95 0.72 11.45 1.55
CA SER A 95 -0.12 10.32 1.95
C SER A 95 0.71 9.07 2.22
N PHE A 96 1.73 8.84 1.40
CA PHE A 96 2.65 7.73 1.57
C PHE A 96 3.50 7.86 2.84
N TYR A 97 3.99 9.06 3.14
CA TYR A 97 4.74 9.35 4.36
C TYR A 97 3.87 9.22 5.61
N GLN A 98 2.61 9.68 5.55
CA GLN A 98 1.66 9.53 6.63
C GLN A 98 1.34 8.06 6.90
N ALA A 99 1.07 7.28 5.85
CA ALA A 99 0.84 5.85 5.97
C ALA A 99 2.05 5.13 6.58
N PHE A 100 3.27 5.49 6.16
CA PHE A 100 4.47 4.96 6.77
C PHE A 100 4.57 5.34 8.26
N SER A 101 4.30 6.59 8.62
CA SER A 101 4.32 7.02 10.02
C SER A 101 3.32 6.26 10.89
N MET A 102 2.12 6.00 10.38
CA MET A 102 1.13 5.16 11.06
C MET A 102 1.67 3.74 11.25
N PHE A 103 2.16 3.13 10.19
CA PHE A 103 2.72 1.78 10.20
C PHE A 103 3.92 1.62 11.16
N ASP A 104 4.85 2.60 11.18
CA ASP A 104 6.04 2.60 12.02
C ASP A 104 5.71 2.69 13.52
N ASN A 105 4.54 3.25 13.87
CA ASN A 105 4.09 3.46 15.25
C ASN A 105 2.97 2.50 15.71
N GLN A 106 2.56 1.56 14.87
CA GLN A 106 1.51 0.58 15.18
C GLN A 106 2.06 -0.84 15.31
N SER A 107 1.32 -1.68 16.01
CA SER A 107 1.56 -3.12 15.96
C SER A 107 1.24 -3.67 14.56
N ILE A 108 1.73 -4.87 14.26
CA ILE A 108 1.43 -5.51 12.98
C ILE A 108 -0.06 -5.90 12.86
N GLU A 109 -0.70 -6.20 13.98
CA GLU A 109 -2.13 -6.49 14.07
C GLU A 109 -2.96 -5.26 13.72
N GLU A 110 -2.65 -4.11 14.33
CA GLU A 110 -3.31 -2.83 14.03
C GLU A 110 -3.09 -2.41 12.57
N SER A 111 -1.89 -2.60 12.06
CA SER A 111 -1.55 -2.26 10.68
C SER A 111 -2.29 -3.14 9.66
N LEU A 112 -2.45 -4.44 9.92
CA LEU A 112 -3.25 -5.34 9.08
C LEU A 112 -4.74 -5.01 9.11
N ALA A 113 -5.25 -4.48 10.22
CA ALA A 113 -6.64 -4.08 10.41
C ALA A 113 -6.90 -2.59 10.07
N SER A 114 -5.91 -1.86 9.59
CA SER A 114 -6.03 -0.43 9.30
C SER A 114 -7.06 -0.16 8.20
N GLU A 115 -7.80 0.92 8.31
CA GLU A 115 -8.65 1.44 7.21
C GLU A 115 -7.82 2.06 6.07
N ASN A 116 -6.54 2.37 6.32
CA ASN A 116 -5.63 2.91 5.32
C ASN A 116 -4.99 1.77 4.53
N MET A 117 -5.29 1.65 3.24
CA MET A 117 -4.81 0.57 2.39
C MET A 117 -3.28 0.57 2.22
N LEU A 118 -2.62 1.74 2.21
CA LEU A 118 -1.15 1.79 2.15
C LEU A 118 -0.52 1.18 3.41
N VAL A 119 -1.10 1.43 4.59
CA VAL A 119 -0.66 0.81 5.85
C VAL A 119 -0.81 -0.72 5.79
N ARG A 120 -1.94 -1.20 5.27
CA ARG A 120 -2.19 -2.64 5.09
C ARG A 120 -1.21 -3.29 4.11
N ILE A 121 -0.87 -2.56 3.03
CA ILE A 121 0.15 -3.02 2.07
C ILE A 121 1.52 -3.15 2.75
N PHE A 122 1.96 -2.14 3.50
CA PHE A 122 3.21 -2.26 4.25
C PHE A 122 3.18 -3.44 5.20
N ALA A 123 2.06 -3.65 5.90
CA ALA A 123 1.89 -4.74 6.85
C ALA A 123 1.95 -6.12 6.20
N ILE A 124 1.26 -6.36 5.07
CA ILE A 124 1.27 -7.68 4.43
C ILE A 124 2.64 -8.03 3.83
N LEU A 125 3.44 -7.03 3.47
CA LEU A 125 4.80 -7.22 2.98
C LEU A 125 5.84 -7.36 4.11
N ASP A 126 5.46 -7.11 5.35
CA ASP A 126 6.34 -7.09 6.51
C ASP A 126 6.77 -8.50 6.94
N ARG A 127 8.05 -8.64 7.33
CA ARG A 127 8.63 -9.88 7.86
C ARG A 127 7.96 -10.39 9.14
N ARG A 128 7.31 -9.49 9.91
CA ARG A 128 6.57 -9.85 11.13
C ARG A 128 5.31 -10.69 10.83
N VAL A 129 4.82 -10.67 9.59
CA VAL A 129 3.76 -11.55 9.12
C VAL A 129 4.38 -12.87 8.69
N GLY A 130 4.49 -13.80 9.64
CA GLY A 130 5.03 -15.15 9.39
C GLY A 130 4.05 -16.07 8.67
N LYS A 131 4.54 -17.23 8.21
CA LYS A 131 3.76 -18.21 7.43
C LYS A 131 2.44 -18.61 8.09
N ARG A 132 2.42 -18.83 9.41
CA ARG A 132 1.18 -19.17 10.14
C ARG A 132 0.11 -18.09 10.02
N ARG A 133 0.50 -16.80 10.06
CA ARG A 133 -0.43 -15.70 9.90
C ARG A 133 -0.88 -15.55 8.44
N LEU A 134 0.01 -15.75 7.49
CA LEU A 134 -0.33 -15.76 6.07
C LEU A 134 -1.35 -16.87 5.74
N GLU A 135 -1.21 -18.05 6.33
CA GLU A 135 -2.19 -19.13 6.18
C GLU A 135 -3.57 -18.79 6.77
N LYS A 136 -3.61 -18.04 7.88
CA LYS A 136 -4.86 -17.53 8.44
C LYS A 136 -5.51 -16.52 7.48
N ILE A 137 -4.73 -15.53 7.01
CA ILE A 137 -5.22 -14.51 6.06
C ILE A 137 -5.72 -15.19 4.78
N ARG A 138 -5.03 -16.21 4.27
CA ARG A 138 -5.41 -16.94 3.07
C ARG A 138 -6.83 -17.51 3.13
N ARG A 139 -7.26 -17.99 4.29
CA ARG A 139 -8.62 -18.54 4.47
C ARG A 139 -9.73 -17.50 4.36
N GLU A 140 -9.40 -16.26 4.61
CA GLU A 140 -10.33 -15.13 4.64
C GLU A 140 -10.12 -14.18 3.43
N ILE A 141 -9.17 -14.51 2.54
CA ILE A 141 -8.66 -13.60 1.49
C ILE A 141 -9.73 -13.17 0.47
N ASP A 142 -10.69 -14.04 0.19
CA ASP A 142 -11.74 -13.74 -0.80
C ASP A 142 -12.68 -12.62 -0.36
N GLY A 143 -12.78 -12.38 0.95
CA GLY A 143 -13.53 -11.27 1.53
C GLY A 143 -12.78 -9.94 1.57
N GLU A 144 -11.49 -9.93 1.20
CA GLU A 144 -10.65 -8.75 1.25
C GLU A 144 -10.74 -7.89 -0.02
N GLU A 145 -10.38 -6.63 0.10
CA GLU A 145 -10.32 -5.71 -1.03
C GLU A 145 -9.29 -6.14 -2.07
N LYS A 146 -9.55 -5.76 -3.31
CA LYS A 146 -8.76 -6.19 -4.47
C LYS A 146 -7.27 -5.89 -4.32
N THR A 147 -6.90 -4.68 -3.91
CA THR A 147 -5.49 -4.30 -3.75
C THR A 147 -4.81 -5.14 -2.68
N PHE A 148 -5.46 -5.38 -1.54
CA PHE A 148 -4.90 -6.23 -0.49
C PHE A 148 -4.68 -7.66 -0.98
N ARG A 149 -5.64 -8.23 -1.71
CA ARG A 149 -5.50 -9.58 -2.32
C ARG A 149 -4.32 -9.67 -3.27
N GLU A 150 -4.10 -8.66 -4.10
CA GLU A 150 -2.97 -8.60 -5.04
C GLU A 150 -1.62 -8.59 -4.30
N PHE A 151 -1.47 -7.78 -3.25
CA PHE A 151 -0.26 -7.75 -2.45
C PHE A 151 -0.07 -9.01 -1.59
N PHE A 152 -1.16 -9.57 -1.07
CA PHE A 152 -1.12 -10.89 -0.43
C PHE A 152 -0.62 -11.97 -1.39
N ALA A 153 -1.10 -11.99 -2.63
CA ALA A 153 -0.65 -12.97 -3.64
C ALA A 153 0.85 -12.87 -3.93
N ILE A 154 1.38 -11.64 -4.04
CA ILE A 154 2.83 -11.40 -4.19
C ILE A 154 3.58 -11.98 -2.99
N ARG A 155 3.14 -11.69 -1.77
CA ARG A 155 3.75 -12.17 -0.55
C ARG A 155 3.68 -13.69 -0.44
N ALA A 156 2.52 -14.29 -0.67
CA ALA A 156 2.29 -15.73 -0.60
C ALA A 156 3.17 -16.48 -1.60
N ALA A 157 3.28 -15.98 -2.84
CA ALA A 157 4.13 -16.55 -3.86
C ALA A 157 5.61 -16.54 -3.45
N ALA A 158 6.10 -15.42 -2.89
CA ALA A 158 7.46 -15.28 -2.40
C ALA A 158 7.79 -16.25 -1.23
N GLU A 159 6.78 -16.59 -0.42
CA GLU A 159 6.93 -17.59 0.68
C GLU A 159 6.71 -19.03 0.23
N GLY A 160 6.41 -19.26 -1.05
CA GLY A 160 6.13 -20.60 -1.57
C GLY A 160 4.78 -21.18 -1.08
N LEU A 161 3.85 -20.32 -0.66
CA LEU A 161 2.50 -20.73 -0.32
C LEU A 161 1.74 -20.99 -1.64
N ARG A 162 1.44 -22.25 -1.93
CA ARG A 162 0.68 -22.61 -3.14
C ARG A 162 -0.75 -22.07 -3.04
N ALA A 163 -1.24 -21.50 -4.14
CA ALA A 163 -2.68 -21.35 -4.32
C ALA A 163 -3.31 -22.75 -4.22
N GLU A 164 -4.32 -22.92 -3.39
CA GLU A 164 -5.15 -24.11 -3.48
C GLU A 164 -5.76 -24.12 -4.87
N ARG A 165 -5.44 -25.12 -5.68
CA ARG A 165 -6.22 -25.36 -6.89
C ARG A 165 -7.62 -25.68 -6.40
N GLY A 166 -8.58 -24.83 -6.70
CA GLY A 166 -9.99 -25.15 -6.55
C GLY A 166 -10.20 -26.54 -7.13
N GLY A 167 -10.72 -27.45 -6.31
CA GLY A 167 -11.02 -28.80 -6.76
C GLY A 167 -11.98 -28.72 -7.93
N GLU A 168 -11.52 -29.13 -9.10
CA GLU A 168 -12.41 -29.63 -10.13
C GLU A 168 -12.88 -31.01 -9.66
N GLU A 169 -14.14 -31.08 -9.25
CA GLU A 169 -14.94 -32.29 -9.33
C GLU A 169 -16.01 -32.08 -10.39
#